data_9f27e78ee4e4bd8114802f31f1fdb53a
#
_entry.id   9f27e78ee4e4bd8114802f31f1fdb53a
#
_cell.length_a   1.000
_cell.length_b   1.000
_cell.length_c   1.000
_cell.angle_alpha   90.00
_cell.angle_beta   90.00
_cell.angle_gamma   90.00
#
_symmetry.space_group_name_H-M   'P 1'
#
loop_
_entity.id
_entity.type
_entity.pdbx_description
1 polymer ?
#
loop_
_entity_poly.entity_id
_entity_poly.type
_entity_poly.pdbx_seq_one_letter_code
_entity_poly.pdbx_strand_id
1 'polypeptide(L)'
;KSKPASLYKKDFISRIKTGNLTDDIEKLSDADWIIEVVVERLDIKKQVFEKVEQFRKPESIISSNTSGIPIHMMLEDRSEDFKTNFLGTHFFNPPRYLELLEIIPTPQTNPKLVEFLMEFGDRYLGKTTVLCKDTPAFIANRVGVGGILSLFHLVEKRGLSVEAIDKLT
;
A
#
# COMPACT_ATOMS: atom_id res chain seq x y z
N LYS A 1 3.97 22.82 -8.20
CA LYS A 1 4.17 21.88 -9.33
C LYS A 1 5.13 20.81 -8.84
N SER A 2 4.62 19.61 -8.53
CA SER A 2 5.46 18.45 -8.22
C SER A 2 6.21 17.97 -9.48
N LYS A 3 7.46 17.56 -9.32
CA LYS A 3 8.22 16.83 -10.33
C LYS A 3 8.60 15.47 -9.73
N PRO A 4 8.19 14.36 -10.31
CA PRO A 4 7.32 14.20 -11.47
C PRO A 4 5.86 14.62 -11.19
N ALA A 5 5.09 14.91 -12.24
CA ALA A 5 3.71 15.39 -12.13
C ALA A 5 2.78 14.30 -11.58
N SER A 6 2.03 14.59 -10.51
CA SER A 6 1.11 13.63 -9.89
C SER A 6 -0.17 13.39 -10.70
N LEU A 7 -0.62 14.37 -11.49
CA LEU A 7 -1.84 14.29 -12.28
C LEU A 7 -1.53 14.21 -13.77
N TYR A 8 -2.32 13.45 -14.50
CA TYR A 8 -2.25 13.34 -15.97
C TYR A 8 -2.64 14.65 -16.67
N LYS A 9 -3.74 15.25 -16.22
CA LYS A 9 -4.24 16.53 -16.70
C LYS A 9 -4.56 17.42 -15.50
N LYS A 10 -4.35 18.72 -15.65
CA LYS A 10 -4.66 19.69 -14.59
C LYS A 10 -6.15 19.70 -14.23
N ASP A 11 -7.02 19.52 -15.20
CA ASP A 11 -8.46 19.54 -15.01
C ASP A 11 -8.96 18.40 -14.09
N PHE A 12 -8.16 17.33 -13.93
CA PHE A 12 -8.49 16.23 -13.02
C PHE A 12 -8.46 16.62 -11.55
N ILE A 13 -7.89 17.78 -11.21
CA ILE A 13 -7.92 18.31 -9.84
C ILE A 13 -9.36 18.50 -9.35
N SER A 14 -10.31 18.80 -10.24
CA SER A 14 -11.73 18.95 -9.90
C SER A 14 -12.41 17.66 -9.41
N ARG A 15 -11.79 16.50 -9.67
CA ARG A 15 -12.25 15.18 -9.20
C ARG A 15 -11.79 14.88 -7.79
N ILE A 16 -10.82 15.64 -7.24
CA ILE A 16 -10.25 15.42 -5.91
C ILE A 16 -10.98 16.34 -4.93
N LYS A 17 -11.57 15.73 -3.91
CA LYS A 17 -12.13 16.43 -2.76
C LYS A 17 -11.22 16.19 -1.57
N THR A 18 -10.79 17.25 -0.92
CA THR A 18 -10.00 17.17 0.31
C THR A 18 -10.92 17.17 1.53
N GLY A 19 -10.46 16.55 2.61
CA GLY A 19 -11.18 16.48 3.88
C GLY A 19 -10.23 16.06 5.00
N ASN A 20 -10.76 15.91 6.20
CA ASN A 20 -10.04 15.41 7.36
C ASN A 20 -10.88 14.39 8.14
N LEU A 21 -10.22 13.61 9.00
CA LEU A 21 -10.89 12.56 9.78
C LEU A 21 -11.66 13.07 11.00
N THR A 22 -11.72 14.40 11.22
CA THR A 22 -12.49 15.00 12.31
C THR A 22 -13.84 15.52 11.82
N ASP A 23 -13.81 16.28 10.72
CA ASP A 23 -15.00 16.99 10.23
C ASP A 23 -15.69 16.27 9.06
N ASP A 24 -14.97 15.38 8.35
CA ASP A 24 -15.42 14.80 7.10
C ASP A 24 -15.53 13.28 7.13
N ILE A 25 -15.36 12.65 8.29
CA ILE A 25 -15.27 11.17 8.40
C ILE A 25 -16.54 10.47 7.92
N GLU A 26 -17.70 11.10 8.05
CA GLU A 26 -18.99 10.56 7.59
C GLU A 26 -19.02 10.32 6.07
N LYS A 27 -18.16 11.01 5.30
CA LYS A 27 -18.02 10.79 3.84
C LYS A 27 -17.48 9.41 3.49
N LEU A 28 -16.93 8.67 4.45
CA LEU A 28 -16.49 7.29 4.24
C LEU A 28 -17.66 6.35 3.93
N SER A 29 -18.89 6.72 4.33
CA SER A 29 -20.10 5.96 4.00
C SER A 29 -20.40 5.90 2.49
N ASP A 30 -19.86 6.81 1.71
CA ASP A 30 -20.01 6.84 0.24
C ASP A 30 -18.85 6.16 -0.49
N ALA A 31 -17.77 5.79 0.22
CA ALA A 31 -16.58 5.24 -0.39
C ALA A 31 -16.73 3.76 -0.73
N ASP A 32 -16.40 3.38 -1.98
CA ASP A 32 -16.34 1.99 -2.42
C ASP A 32 -15.01 1.33 -2.01
N TRP A 33 -13.93 2.12 -1.99
CA TRP A 33 -12.60 1.67 -1.60
C TRP A 33 -11.90 2.72 -0.74
N ILE A 34 -11.43 2.31 0.44
CA ILE A 34 -10.72 3.15 1.41
C ILE A 34 -9.28 2.66 1.49
N ILE A 35 -8.33 3.52 1.14
CA ILE A 35 -6.89 3.21 1.19
C ILE A 35 -6.26 4.00 2.34
N GLU A 36 -5.73 3.31 3.32
CA GLU A 36 -4.98 3.91 4.42
C GLU A 36 -3.52 4.16 3.99
N VAL A 37 -3.05 5.40 4.19
CA VAL A 37 -1.69 5.85 3.84
C VAL A 37 -1.12 6.76 4.96
N VAL A 38 -1.46 6.47 6.22
CA VAL A 38 -0.91 7.24 7.36
C VAL A 38 0.52 6.79 7.71
N VAL A 39 1.15 7.44 8.68
CA VAL A 39 2.52 7.12 9.13
C VAL A 39 2.67 5.62 9.44
N GLU A 40 3.88 5.09 9.23
CA GLU A 40 4.19 3.66 9.37
C GLU A 40 4.33 3.26 10.84
N ARG A 41 3.22 3.38 11.58
CA ARG A 41 3.06 3.03 13.00
C ARG A 41 1.79 2.24 13.20
N LEU A 42 1.92 1.02 13.71
CA LEU A 42 0.81 0.08 13.88
C LEU A 42 -0.30 0.62 14.79
N ASP A 43 0.07 1.27 15.90
CA ASP A 43 -0.87 1.87 16.85
C ASP A 43 -1.74 2.96 16.20
N ILE A 44 -1.14 3.81 15.37
CA ILE A 44 -1.87 4.86 14.63
C ILE A 44 -2.77 4.25 13.56
N LYS A 45 -2.29 3.24 12.81
CA LYS A 45 -3.10 2.54 11.81
C LYS A 45 -4.32 1.87 12.44
N LYS A 46 -4.16 1.20 13.59
CA LYS A 46 -5.28 0.60 14.34
C LYS A 46 -6.34 1.64 14.76
N GLN A 47 -5.92 2.80 15.26
CA GLN A 47 -6.83 3.90 15.62
C GLN A 47 -7.58 4.45 14.40
N VAL A 48 -6.91 4.55 13.26
CA VAL A 48 -7.56 4.98 12.01
C VAL A 48 -8.58 3.95 11.55
N PHE A 49 -8.23 2.66 11.57
CA PHE A 49 -9.15 1.59 11.16
C PHE A 49 -10.34 1.43 12.10
N GLU A 50 -10.19 1.69 13.39
CA GLU A 50 -11.29 1.76 14.33
C GLU A 50 -12.34 2.82 13.92
N LYS A 51 -11.88 4.01 13.53
CA LYS A 51 -12.74 5.07 13.01
C LYS A 51 -13.35 4.70 11.65
N VAL A 52 -12.52 4.17 10.74
CA VAL A 52 -13.00 3.74 9.40
C VAL A 52 -14.12 2.73 9.54
N GLU A 53 -13.98 1.76 10.44
CA GLU A 53 -14.98 0.72 10.65
C GLU A 53 -16.35 1.27 11.10
N GLN A 54 -16.35 2.35 11.90
CA GLN A 54 -17.58 2.97 12.39
C GLN A 54 -18.37 3.73 11.31
N PHE A 55 -17.67 4.28 10.30
CA PHE A 55 -18.27 5.20 9.34
C PHE A 55 -18.31 4.66 7.90
N ARG A 56 -17.57 3.61 7.57
CA ARG A 56 -17.62 3.00 6.25
C ARG A 56 -18.97 2.33 5.98
N LYS A 57 -19.37 2.21 4.73
CA LYS A 57 -20.51 1.36 4.37
C LYS A 57 -20.11 -0.13 4.44
N PRO A 58 -21.06 -1.03 4.71
CA PRO A 58 -20.84 -2.47 4.59
C PRO A 58 -20.23 -2.84 3.22
N GLU A 59 -19.41 -3.87 3.17
CA GLU A 59 -18.79 -4.40 1.95
C GLU A 59 -17.83 -3.43 1.23
N SER A 60 -17.59 -2.20 1.75
CA SER A 60 -16.55 -1.35 1.17
C SER A 60 -15.19 -2.02 1.31
N ILE A 61 -14.38 -1.91 0.27
CA ILE A 61 -13.00 -2.41 0.29
C ILE A 61 -12.15 -1.53 1.21
N ILE A 62 -11.39 -2.15 2.10
CA ILE A 62 -10.43 -1.45 2.97
C ILE A 62 -9.05 -1.99 2.68
N SER A 63 -8.08 -1.11 2.51
CA SER A 63 -6.70 -1.54 2.32
C SER A 63 -5.70 -0.64 3.03
N SER A 64 -4.55 -1.20 3.39
CA SER A 64 -3.38 -0.44 3.86
C SER A 64 -2.32 -0.39 2.78
N ASN A 65 -1.72 0.78 2.59
CA ASN A 65 -0.54 0.97 1.75
C ASN A 65 0.76 0.87 2.58
N THR A 66 0.75 0.11 3.68
CA THR A 66 1.96 -0.15 4.48
C THR A 66 3.05 -0.76 3.62
N SER A 67 4.31 -0.40 3.91
CA SER A 67 5.47 -0.92 3.17
C SER A 67 6.16 -2.09 3.86
N GLY A 68 5.79 -2.41 5.11
CA GLY A 68 6.52 -3.42 5.85
C GLY A 68 5.80 -4.05 7.04
N ILE A 69 4.77 -3.41 7.58
CA ILE A 69 4.00 -3.96 8.70
C ILE A 69 3.11 -5.10 8.18
N PRO A 70 3.19 -6.31 8.78
CA PRO A 70 2.30 -7.40 8.38
C PRO A 70 0.83 -7.01 8.49
N ILE A 71 0.06 -7.30 7.44
CA ILE A 71 -1.32 -6.84 7.26
C ILE A 71 -2.25 -7.38 8.36
N HIS A 72 -2.08 -8.66 8.74
CA HIS A 72 -2.89 -9.29 9.79
C HIS A 72 -2.80 -8.58 11.15
N MET A 73 -1.70 -7.90 11.46
CA MET A 73 -1.54 -7.17 12.73
C MET A 73 -2.51 -5.99 12.88
N MET A 74 -3.10 -5.53 11.78
CA MET A 74 -4.07 -4.43 11.77
C MET A 74 -5.50 -4.90 12.00
N LEU A 75 -5.74 -6.23 12.01
CA LEU A 75 -7.08 -6.83 12.10
C LEU A 75 -7.52 -7.16 13.54
N GLU A 76 -6.66 -6.96 14.52
CA GLU A 76 -7.00 -7.17 15.91
C GLU A 76 -8.23 -6.32 16.29
N ASP A 77 -9.20 -6.94 16.95
CA ASP A 77 -10.47 -6.31 17.40
C ASP A 77 -11.35 -5.76 16.25
N ARG A 78 -11.14 -6.17 15.00
CA ARG A 78 -12.00 -5.79 13.87
C ARG A 78 -13.13 -6.82 13.68
N SER A 79 -14.28 -6.36 13.16
CA SER A 79 -15.40 -7.23 12.81
C SER A 79 -15.05 -8.20 11.68
N GLU A 80 -15.81 -9.28 11.55
CA GLU A 80 -15.62 -10.24 10.46
C GLU A 80 -15.88 -9.62 9.08
N ASP A 81 -16.85 -8.70 8.97
CA ASP A 81 -17.06 -7.96 7.72
C ASP A 81 -15.84 -7.09 7.37
N PHE A 82 -15.23 -6.40 8.35
CA PHE A 82 -14.00 -5.66 8.12
C PHE A 82 -12.88 -6.57 7.63
N LYS A 83 -12.61 -7.69 8.33
CA LYS A 83 -11.55 -8.63 7.99
C LYS A 83 -11.72 -9.25 6.60
N THR A 84 -12.95 -9.57 6.23
CA THR A 84 -13.29 -10.16 4.94
C THR A 84 -13.04 -9.19 3.78
N ASN A 85 -13.22 -7.89 4.02
CA ASN A 85 -13.05 -6.83 3.02
C ASN A 85 -11.69 -6.09 3.14
N PHE A 86 -10.75 -6.61 3.93
CA PHE A 86 -9.46 -5.98 4.19
C PHE A 86 -8.29 -6.72 3.55
N LEU A 87 -7.32 -5.96 3.01
CA LEU A 87 -6.06 -6.48 2.49
C LEU A 87 -4.99 -5.37 2.40
N GLY A 88 -3.76 -5.74 2.08
CA GLY A 88 -2.72 -4.77 1.69
C GLY A 88 -2.78 -4.46 0.20
N THR A 89 -2.59 -3.17 -0.14
CA THR A 89 -2.37 -2.71 -1.51
C THR A 89 -1.16 -1.80 -1.53
N HIS A 90 0.01 -2.37 -1.78
CA HIS A 90 1.28 -1.64 -1.69
C HIS A 90 1.65 -1.06 -3.05
N PHE A 91 1.44 0.25 -3.19
CA PHE A 91 1.87 1.05 -4.34
C PHE A 91 3.29 1.57 -4.11
N PHE A 92 4.04 1.68 -5.20
CA PHE A 92 5.39 2.24 -5.17
C PHE A 92 5.41 3.71 -5.59
N ASN A 93 6.18 4.52 -4.88
CA ASN A 93 6.25 5.96 -5.10
C ASN A 93 7.30 6.31 -6.19
N PRO A 94 6.96 7.09 -7.20
CA PRO A 94 5.67 7.76 -7.47
C PRO A 94 4.63 6.80 -8.10
N PRO A 95 3.44 6.67 -7.49
CA PRO A 95 2.48 5.62 -7.88
C PRO A 95 1.95 5.75 -9.31
N ARG A 96 2.02 6.94 -9.91
CA ARG A 96 1.65 7.15 -11.31
C ARG A 96 2.64 6.54 -12.30
N TYR A 97 3.92 6.41 -11.91
CA TYR A 97 5.01 6.02 -12.81
C TYR A 97 5.48 4.60 -12.57
N LEU A 98 5.48 4.15 -11.33
CA LEU A 98 5.86 2.77 -11.00
C LEU A 98 4.66 1.85 -11.19
N GLU A 99 4.84 0.85 -12.03
CA GLU A 99 3.76 -0.05 -12.46
C GLU A 99 3.43 -1.12 -11.42
N LEU A 100 4.39 -1.51 -10.57
CA LEU A 100 4.18 -2.58 -9.60
C LEU A 100 3.12 -2.20 -8.56
N LEU A 101 2.18 -3.12 -8.33
CA LEU A 101 1.21 -3.10 -7.24
C LEU A 101 1.18 -4.47 -6.56
N GLU A 102 1.64 -4.52 -5.33
CA GLU A 102 1.56 -5.72 -4.51
C GLU A 102 0.18 -5.82 -3.85
N ILE A 103 -0.46 -6.97 -3.98
CA ILE A 103 -1.73 -7.32 -3.35
C ILE A 103 -1.45 -8.35 -2.26
N ILE A 104 -1.74 -7.99 -1.01
CA ILE A 104 -1.37 -8.78 0.17
C ILE A 104 -2.64 -9.15 0.94
N PRO A 105 -3.28 -10.30 0.65
CA PRO A 105 -4.42 -10.76 1.43
C PRO A 105 -4.00 -11.34 2.78
N THR A 106 -4.94 -11.38 3.72
CA THR A 106 -4.87 -12.19 4.93
C THR A 106 -5.65 -13.50 4.75
N PRO A 107 -5.54 -14.46 5.65
CA PRO A 107 -6.36 -15.68 5.59
C PRO A 107 -7.88 -15.43 5.64
N GLN A 108 -8.33 -14.29 6.17
CA GLN A 108 -9.73 -13.90 6.25
C GLN A 108 -10.23 -13.13 5.02
N THR A 109 -9.32 -12.58 4.21
CA THR A 109 -9.69 -11.78 3.03
C THR A 109 -10.49 -12.63 2.03
N ASN A 110 -11.60 -12.07 1.53
CA ASN A 110 -12.42 -12.72 0.52
C ASN A 110 -11.60 -12.95 -0.79
N PRO A 111 -11.47 -14.19 -1.27
CA PRO A 111 -10.71 -14.47 -2.50
C PRO A 111 -11.24 -13.71 -3.73
N LYS A 112 -12.55 -13.48 -3.84
CA LYS A 112 -13.14 -12.71 -4.94
C LYS A 112 -12.70 -11.25 -4.92
N LEU A 113 -12.47 -10.68 -3.73
CA LEU A 113 -11.93 -9.34 -3.60
C LEU A 113 -10.49 -9.27 -4.12
N VAL A 114 -9.68 -10.28 -3.84
CA VAL A 114 -8.31 -10.38 -4.35
C VAL A 114 -8.30 -10.43 -5.87
N GLU A 115 -9.10 -11.33 -6.46
CA GLU A 115 -9.25 -11.44 -7.92
C GLU A 115 -9.70 -10.12 -8.55
N PHE A 116 -10.72 -9.48 -7.95
CA PHE A 116 -11.22 -8.19 -8.42
C PHE A 116 -10.13 -7.12 -8.40
N LEU A 117 -9.37 -6.97 -7.30
CA LEU A 117 -8.35 -5.93 -7.21
C LEU A 117 -7.15 -6.19 -8.11
N MET A 118 -6.78 -7.44 -8.34
CA MET A 118 -5.76 -7.80 -9.32
C MET A 118 -6.21 -7.39 -10.74
N GLU A 119 -7.42 -7.78 -11.14
CA GLU A 119 -7.96 -7.40 -12.44
C GLU A 119 -8.14 -5.88 -12.57
N PHE A 120 -8.65 -5.21 -11.52
CA PHE A 120 -8.84 -3.76 -11.51
C PHE A 120 -7.50 -3.02 -11.60
N GLY A 121 -6.48 -3.49 -10.89
CA GLY A 121 -5.12 -2.95 -10.94
C GLY A 121 -4.54 -3.02 -12.35
N ASP A 122 -4.62 -4.18 -12.97
CA ASP A 122 -4.06 -4.41 -14.31
C ASP A 122 -4.82 -3.62 -15.39
N ARG A 123 -6.16 -3.70 -15.42
CA ARG A 123 -6.96 -3.14 -16.51
C ARG A 123 -7.23 -1.65 -16.39
N TYR A 124 -7.48 -1.15 -15.17
CA TYR A 124 -7.96 0.21 -14.96
C TYR A 124 -6.93 1.14 -14.36
N LEU A 125 -6.02 0.64 -13.53
CA LEU A 125 -4.95 1.45 -12.94
C LEU A 125 -3.64 1.40 -13.73
N GLY A 126 -3.54 0.54 -14.75
CA GLY A 126 -2.31 0.36 -15.53
C GLY A 126 -1.15 -0.14 -14.67
N LYS A 127 -1.44 -1.06 -13.74
CA LYS A 127 -0.47 -1.69 -12.87
C LYS A 127 -0.14 -3.09 -13.35
N THR A 128 0.99 -3.60 -12.92
CA THR A 128 1.31 -5.03 -12.92
C THR A 128 1.09 -5.52 -11.50
N THR A 129 0.00 -6.24 -11.27
CA THR A 129 -0.35 -6.73 -9.95
C THR A 129 0.39 -8.01 -9.60
N VAL A 130 0.84 -8.12 -8.37
CA VAL A 130 1.53 -9.31 -7.86
C VAL A 130 0.91 -9.72 -6.53
N LEU A 131 0.49 -10.98 -6.45
CA LEU A 131 -0.03 -11.57 -5.23
C LEU A 131 1.12 -11.88 -4.27
N CYS A 132 1.10 -11.29 -3.08
CA CYS A 132 2.13 -11.42 -2.07
C CYS A 132 1.61 -12.14 -0.83
N LYS A 133 2.52 -12.85 -0.14
CA LYS A 133 2.25 -13.33 1.21
C LYS A 133 2.31 -12.19 2.22
N ASP A 134 1.50 -12.27 3.27
CA ASP A 134 1.53 -11.36 4.41
C ASP A 134 2.76 -11.63 5.29
N THR A 135 3.92 -11.19 4.80
CA THR A 135 5.22 -11.31 5.47
C THR A 135 5.90 -9.94 5.51
N PRO A 136 6.77 -9.63 6.49
CA PRO A 136 7.45 -8.35 6.58
C PRO A 136 8.12 -7.94 5.27
N ALA A 137 7.89 -6.70 4.82
CA ALA A 137 8.45 -6.09 3.61
C ALA A 137 8.05 -6.79 2.28
N PHE A 138 7.05 -7.67 2.28
CA PHE A 138 6.44 -8.35 1.13
C PHE A 138 7.46 -8.94 0.13
N ILE A 139 7.38 -8.67 -1.16
CA ILE A 139 8.32 -9.18 -2.19
C ILE A 139 9.35 -8.13 -2.58
N ALA A 140 8.92 -6.99 -3.11
CA ALA A 140 9.84 -6.04 -3.74
C ALA A 140 10.82 -5.41 -2.75
N ASN A 141 10.36 -5.00 -1.57
CA ASN A 141 11.25 -4.47 -0.55
C ASN A 141 12.22 -5.54 -0.02
N ARG A 142 11.78 -6.80 0.11
CA ARG A 142 12.68 -7.90 0.51
C ARG A 142 13.77 -8.15 -0.52
N VAL A 143 13.41 -8.17 -1.80
CA VAL A 143 14.38 -8.34 -2.90
C VAL A 143 15.34 -7.16 -2.95
N GLY A 144 14.81 -5.93 -2.88
CA GLY A 144 15.62 -4.69 -2.90
C GLY A 144 16.59 -4.61 -1.73
N VAL A 145 16.12 -4.79 -0.50
CA VAL A 145 16.96 -4.77 0.70
C VAL A 145 17.97 -5.92 0.66
N GLY A 146 17.56 -7.11 0.26
CA GLY A 146 18.48 -8.25 0.09
C GLY A 146 19.60 -7.98 -0.92
N GLY A 147 19.26 -7.33 -2.04
CA GLY A 147 20.26 -6.88 -3.04
C GLY A 147 21.24 -5.88 -2.47
N ILE A 148 20.76 -4.84 -1.75
CA ILE A 148 21.59 -3.83 -1.10
C ILE A 148 22.54 -4.47 -0.06
N LEU A 149 22.01 -5.34 0.80
CA LEU A 149 22.84 -6.03 1.80
C LEU A 149 23.89 -6.93 1.15
N SER A 150 23.55 -7.62 0.07
CA SER A 150 24.50 -8.44 -0.69
C SER A 150 25.60 -7.59 -1.30
N LEU A 151 25.27 -6.39 -1.80
CA LEU A 151 26.23 -5.42 -2.30
C LEU A 151 27.18 -4.96 -1.20
N PHE A 152 26.68 -4.61 0.00
CA PHE A 152 27.51 -4.21 1.12
C PHE A 152 28.47 -5.33 1.55
N HIS A 153 28.05 -6.57 1.61
CA HIS A 153 28.95 -7.71 1.89
C HIS A 153 30.04 -7.87 0.83
N LEU A 154 29.71 -7.65 -0.46
CA LEU A 154 30.72 -7.70 -1.52
C LEU A 154 31.73 -6.56 -1.40
N VAL A 155 31.28 -5.35 -1.09
CA VAL A 155 32.11 -4.15 -0.87
C VAL A 155 33.12 -4.41 0.24
N GLU A 156 32.64 -4.87 1.40
CA GLU A 156 33.49 -5.21 2.55
C GLU A 156 34.51 -6.31 2.19
N LYS A 157 34.03 -7.42 1.62
CA LYS A 157 34.88 -8.55 1.23
C LYS A 157 35.97 -8.20 0.22
N ARG A 158 35.71 -7.20 -0.66
CA ARG A 158 36.65 -6.78 -1.72
C ARG A 158 37.46 -5.54 -1.35
N GLY A 159 37.23 -4.94 -0.20
CA GLY A 159 37.91 -3.71 0.24
C GLY A 159 37.68 -2.51 -0.70
N LEU A 160 36.48 -2.44 -1.34
CA LEU A 160 36.12 -1.34 -2.22
C LEU A 160 35.69 -0.12 -1.41
N SER A 161 36.00 1.08 -1.93
CA SER A 161 35.46 2.32 -1.35
C SER A 161 34.03 2.61 -1.80
N VAL A 162 33.31 3.42 -1.03
CA VAL A 162 31.95 3.86 -1.39
C VAL A 162 31.94 4.58 -2.73
N GLU A 163 32.94 5.43 -2.98
CA GLU A 163 33.09 6.19 -4.23
C GLU A 163 33.34 5.28 -5.45
N ALA A 164 33.99 4.12 -5.24
CA ALA A 164 34.16 3.12 -6.29
C ALA A 164 32.82 2.46 -6.65
N ILE A 165 31.96 2.22 -5.65
CA ILE A 165 30.62 1.64 -5.84
C ILE A 165 29.70 2.62 -6.57
N ASP A 166 29.65 3.89 -6.12
CA ASP A 166 28.83 4.93 -6.77
C ASP A 166 29.16 5.16 -8.25
N LYS A 167 30.34 4.74 -8.69
CA LYS A 167 30.72 4.78 -10.11
C LYS A 167 30.30 3.54 -10.90
N LEU A 168 29.97 2.45 -10.22
CA LEU A 168 29.64 1.16 -10.83
C LEU A 168 28.14 0.90 -10.87
N THR A 169 27.36 1.63 -10.07
CA THR A 169 25.89 1.54 -9.96
C THR A 169 25.21 2.79 -10.48
#